data_fe5e20ca3ada8a70b3b217fe427668cf
#
_entry.id   fe5e20ca3ada8a70b3b217fe427668cf
#
_cell.length_a   1.000
_cell.length_b   1.000
_cell.length_c   1.000
_cell.angle_alpha   90.00
_cell.angle_beta   90.00
_cell.angle_gamma   90.00
#
_symmetry.space_group_name_H-M   'P 1'
#
loop_
_entity.id
_entity.type
_entity.pdbx_description
1 polymer ?
#
loop_
_entity_poly.entity_id
_entity_poly.type
_entity_poly.pdbx_seq_one_letter_code
_entity_poly.pdbx_strand_id
1 'polypeptide(L)'
;MPDRRSSAAAPAPQPHRPFFQLGLLMLALSGLWWCLLLLARWRAWALPWAVSPGLAHGLLFGLGAMPQFIAGFFFTAGPRWLRVPGPAGRAVWPSLWLAGLGWALALPGVHVDARLTGLGLMLVALSWGLSWWQAGRLLAASEVPDRLHLRGVQGAWLLGLCGMAVMGAGLMAGHEELARYALQAVLWWGLLPVFLIALHRMVPMFAEPAVWLRVAGRLPAPERALLWAGLAGCAWGGAWQVLAPAALPAWAWALRAGLEGCAALLLLR
;
A
#
# COMPACT_ATOMS: atom_id res chain seq x y z
N MET A 1 -52.40 14.12 18.84
CA MET A 1 -51.15 13.35 18.82
C MET A 1 -50.41 13.71 17.55
N PRO A 2 -49.30 14.43 17.57
CA PRO A 2 -48.50 14.69 16.38
C PRO A 2 -47.59 13.51 16.10
N ASP A 3 -47.68 13.00 14.89
CA ASP A 3 -46.93 11.90 14.29
C ASP A 3 -45.42 12.25 14.29
N ARG A 4 -44.65 11.66 15.21
CA ARG A 4 -43.20 11.70 15.19
C ARG A 4 -42.73 10.69 14.13
N ARG A 5 -42.83 11.04 12.87
CA ARG A 5 -42.02 10.39 11.83
C ARG A 5 -40.57 10.69 12.16
N SER A 6 -39.91 9.71 12.76
CA SER A 6 -38.47 9.76 12.96
C SER A 6 -37.83 9.92 11.57
N SER A 7 -37.38 11.13 11.29
CA SER A 7 -36.50 11.40 10.18
C SER A 7 -35.29 10.49 10.36
N ALA A 8 -35.27 9.37 9.66
CA ALA A 8 -34.11 8.48 9.59
C ALA A 8 -32.96 9.35 9.03
N ALA A 9 -32.07 9.79 9.91
CA ALA A 9 -30.90 10.55 9.50
C ALA A 9 -30.16 9.72 8.44
N ALA A 10 -29.87 10.35 7.29
CA ALA A 10 -29.15 9.71 6.22
C ALA A 10 -27.85 9.11 6.80
N PRO A 11 -27.50 7.86 6.47
CA PRO A 11 -26.32 7.20 7.03
C PRO A 11 -25.09 8.09 6.78
N ALA A 12 -24.31 8.33 7.84
CA ALA A 12 -23.11 9.15 7.75
C ALA A 12 -22.22 8.69 6.59
N PRO A 13 -21.69 9.61 5.76
CA PRO A 13 -20.87 9.24 4.62
C PRO A 13 -19.68 8.41 5.09
N GLN A 14 -19.53 7.21 4.51
CA GLN A 14 -18.46 6.26 4.87
C GLN A 14 -17.26 6.49 3.93
N PRO A 15 -16.25 7.26 4.34
CA PRO A 15 -15.17 7.71 3.46
C PRO A 15 -14.31 6.58 2.90
N HIS A 16 -14.33 5.41 3.52
CA HIS A 16 -13.54 4.24 3.11
C HIS A 16 -14.12 3.49 1.91
N ARG A 17 -15.45 3.50 1.72
CA ARG A 17 -16.11 2.71 0.67
C ARG A 17 -15.57 3.00 -0.73
N PRO A 18 -15.46 4.25 -1.18
CA PRO A 18 -14.97 4.53 -2.53
C PRO A 18 -13.50 4.13 -2.73
N PHE A 19 -12.67 4.13 -1.69
CA PHE A 19 -11.32 3.59 -1.80
C PHE A 19 -11.33 2.08 -2.06
N PHE A 20 -12.12 1.32 -1.32
CA PHE A 20 -12.26 -0.13 -1.57
C PHE A 20 -12.85 -0.42 -2.96
N GLN A 21 -13.82 0.37 -3.41
CA GLN A 21 -14.38 0.23 -4.75
C GLN A 21 -13.34 0.48 -5.84
N LEU A 22 -12.55 1.55 -5.71
CA LEU A 22 -11.45 1.84 -6.64
C LEU A 22 -10.38 0.74 -6.59
N GLY A 23 -10.03 0.25 -5.40
CA GLY A 23 -9.08 -0.84 -5.23
C GLY A 23 -9.55 -2.14 -5.90
N LEU A 24 -10.82 -2.51 -5.74
CA LEU A 24 -11.41 -3.67 -6.41
C LEU A 24 -11.45 -3.49 -7.93
N LEU A 25 -11.82 -2.30 -8.41
CA LEU A 25 -11.79 -1.99 -9.84
C LEU A 25 -10.37 -2.14 -10.40
N MET A 26 -9.37 -1.56 -9.73
CA MET A 26 -7.97 -1.67 -10.16
C MET A 26 -7.46 -3.12 -10.12
N LEU A 27 -7.86 -3.91 -9.14
CA LEU A 27 -7.51 -5.33 -9.08
C LEU A 27 -8.12 -6.09 -10.25
N ALA A 28 -9.40 -5.85 -10.55
CA ALA A 28 -10.09 -6.47 -11.68
C ALA A 28 -9.46 -6.07 -13.02
N LEU A 29 -9.18 -4.78 -13.22
CA LEU A 29 -8.54 -4.27 -14.45
C LEU A 29 -7.13 -4.84 -14.61
N SER A 30 -6.34 -4.91 -13.54
CA SER A 30 -5.00 -5.49 -13.55
C SER A 30 -5.05 -6.99 -13.88
N GLY A 31 -5.99 -7.73 -13.29
CA GLY A 31 -6.21 -9.14 -13.59
C GLY A 31 -6.63 -9.39 -15.04
N LEU A 32 -7.57 -8.59 -15.54
CA LEU A 32 -8.01 -8.67 -16.94
C LEU A 32 -6.85 -8.35 -17.90
N TRP A 33 -6.12 -7.26 -17.63
CA TRP A 33 -4.94 -6.88 -18.41
C TRP A 33 -3.91 -8.01 -18.47
N TRP A 34 -3.61 -8.64 -17.33
CA TRP A 34 -2.68 -9.76 -17.26
C TRP A 34 -3.17 -10.98 -18.03
N CYS A 35 -4.47 -11.31 -17.93
CA CYS A 35 -5.10 -12.37 -18.71
C CYS A 35 -4.95 -12.12 -20.22
N LEU A 36 -5.24 -10.90 -20.67
CA LEU A 36 -5.10 -10.51 -22.08
C LEU A 36 -3.65 -10.59 -22.54
N LEU A 37 -2.70 -10.20 -21.70
CA LEU A 37 -1.28 -10.35 -21.99
C LEU A 37 -0.86 -11.81 -22.16
N LEU A 38 -1.28 -12.70 -21.26
CA LEU A 38 -0.98 -14.13 -21.35
C LEU A 38 -1.63 -14.76 -22.59
N LEU A 39 -2.84 -14.36 -22.92
CA LEU A 39 -3.54 -14.79 -24.14
C LEU A 39 -2.79 -14.31 -25.40
N ALA A 40 -2.34 -13.07 -25.42
CA ALA A 40 -1.56 -12.53 -26.54
C ALA A 40 -0.24 -13.28 -26.72
N ARG A 41 0.46 -13.60 -25.63
CA ARG A 41 1.67 -14.46 -25.68
C ARG A 41 1.37 -15.84 -26.22
N TRP A 42 0.30 -16.48 -25.76
CA TRP A 42 -0.12 -17.81 -26.23
C TRP A 42 -0.46 -17.81 -27.72
N ARG A 43 -1.08 -16.73 -28.19
CA ARG A 43 -1.44 -16.54 -29.61
C ARG A 43 -0.32 -15.96 -30.48
N ALA A 44 0.87 -15.72 -29.89
CA ALA A 44 2.00 -15.06 -30.54
C ALA A 44 1.65 -13.68 -31.13
N TRP A 45 0.71 -12.95 -30.51
CA TRP A 45 0.39 -11.58 -30.90
C TRP A 45 1.47 -10.63 -30.41
N ALA A 46 1.98 -9.79 -31.31
CA ALA A 46 2.90 -8.73 -30.95
C ALA A 46 2.13 -7.57 -30.32
N LEU A 47 2.35 -7.34 -29.02
CA LEU A 47 1.82 -6.17 -28.33
C LEU A 47 2.87 -5.08 -28.26
N PRO A 48 2.50 -3.80 -28.47
CA PRO A 48 3.42 -2.70 -28.25
C PRO A 48 3.72 -2.53 -26.77
N TRP A 49 4.96 -2.17 -26.43
CA TRP A 49 5.41 -1.93 -25.07
C TRP A 49 6.19 -0.63 -24.99
N ALA A 50 5.64 0.35 -24.29
CA ALA A 50 6.35 1.58 -23.91
C ALA A 50 7.02 1.44 -22.54
N VAL A 51 6.51 0.53 -21.69
CA VAL A 51 7.08 0.16 -20.39
C VAL A 51 7.21 -1.36 -20.37
N SER A 52 8.33 -1.90 -19.89
CA SER A 52 8.56 -3.35 -19.88
C SER A 52 7.43 -4.12 -19.13
N PRO A 53 7.03 -5.30 -19.63
CA PRO A 53 5.92 -6.07 -19.06
C PRO A 53 6.08 -6.38 -17.56
N GLY A 54 7.32 -6.63 -17.11
CA GLY A 54 7.60 -6.89 -15.69
C GLY A 54 7.38 -5.67 -14.80
N LEU A 55 7.81 -4.49 -15.25
CA LEU A 55 7.56 -3.23 -14.54
C LEU A 55 6.06 -2.90 -14.56
N ALA A 56 5.40 -3.02 -15.72
CA ALA A 56 3.96 -2.79 -15.84
C ALA A 56 3.14 -3.72 -14.91
N HIS A 57 3.52 -4.99 -14.80
CA HIS A 57 2.90 -5.92 -13.85
C HIS A 57 3.03 -5.45 -12.41
N GLY A 58 4.25 -5.11 -11.97
CA GLY A 58 4.48 -4.60 -10.62
C GLY A 58 3.72 -3.31 -10.32
N LEU A 59 3.63 -2.40 -11.29
CA LEU A 59 2.85 -1.17 -11.18
C LEU A 59 1.36 -1.46 -10.99
N LEU A 60 0.76 -2.22 -11.88
CA LEU A 60 -0.68 -2.43 -11.91
C LEU A 60 -1.16 -3.26 -10.71
N PHE A 61 -0.51 -4.37 -10.40
CA PHE A 61 -0.91 -5.23 -9.28
C PHE A 61 -0.48 -4.67 -7.92
N GLY A 62 0.78 -4.23 -7.80
CA GLY A 62 1.31 -3.72 -6.53
C GLY A 62 0.72 -2.37 -6.16
N LEU A 63 0.69 -1.43 -7.10
CA LEU A 63 0.36 -0.04 -6.82
C LEU A 63 -1.04 0.36 -7.26
N GLY A 64 -1.68 -0.40 -8.13
CA GLY A 64 -3.05 -0.12 -8.56
C GLY A 64 -4.07 -0.36 -7.45
N ALA A 65 -4.05 -1.52 -6.83
CA ALA A 65 -5.04 -1.94 -5.85
C ALA A 65 -4.63 -1.68 -4.40
N MET A 66 -3.40 -2.10 -4.00
CA MET A 66 -2.98 -2.12 -2.59
C MET A 66 -3.05 -0.76 -1.89
N PRO A 67 -2.60 0.35 -2.48
CA PRO A 67 -2.72 1.66 -1.86
C PRO A 67 -4.14 2.10 -1.56
N GLN A 68 -5.08 1.73 -2.41
CA GLN A 68 -6.48 2.05 -2.21
C GLN A 68 -7.05 1.26 -1.03
N PHE A 69 -6.71 -0.02 -0.90
CA PHE A 69 -7.08 -0.82 0.27
C PHE A 69 -6.45 -0.28 1.55
N ILE A 70 -5.18 0.15 1.51
CA ILE A 70 -4.49 0.77 2.65
C ILE A 70 -5.21 2.05 3.06
N ALA A 71 -5.52 2.95 2.14
CA ALA A 71 -6.24 4.18 2.42
C ALA A 71 -7.65 3.90 2.99
N GLY A 72 -8.40 2.98 2.37
CA GLY A 72 -9.72 2.56 2.84
C GLY A 72 -9.66 1.99 4.25
N PHE A 73 -8.71 1.12 4.52
CA PHE A 73 -8.48 0.56 5.85
C PHE A 73 -8.08 1.64 6.86
N PHE A 74 -7.12 2.51 6.50
CA PHE A 74 -6.66 3.56 7.40
C PHE A 74 -7.80 4.50 7.79
N PHE A 75 -8.63 4.95 6.85
CA PHE A 75 -9.76 5.84 7.14
C PHE A 75 -10.94 5.14 7.85
N THR A 76 -10.89 3.80 7.98
CA THR A 76 -11.83 3.02 8.80
C THR A 76 -11.30 2.77 10.21
N ALA A 77 -10.10 2.20 10.30
CA ALA A 77 -9.50 1.75 11.55
C ALA A 77 -8.76 2.89 12.28
N GLY A 78 -8.08 3.76 11.53
CA GLY A 78 -7.28 4.86 12.07
C GLY A 78 -8.05 5.78 13.01
N PRO A 79 -9.22 6.34 12.63
CA PRO A 79 -10.01 7.17 13.51
C PRO A 79 -10.42 6.47 14.82
N ARG A 80 -10.74 5.18 14.73
CA ARG A 80 -11.09 4.37 15.93
C ARG A 80 -9.88 4.18 16.85
N TRP A 81 -8.72 3.90 16.28
CA TRP A 81 -7.48 3.72 17.05
C TRP A 81 -7.00 5.02 17.67
N LEU A 82 -7.24 6.13 16.99
CA LEU A 82 -6.88 7.49 17.43
C LEU A 82 -7.94 8.13 18.34
N ARG A 83 -9.14 7.53 18.44
CA ARG A 83 -10.31 8.10 19.16
C ARG A 83 -10.67 9.50 18.67
N VAL A 84 -10.60 9.71 17.35
CA VAL A 84 -10.97 10.96 16.70
C VAL A 84 -12.06 10.72 15.64
N PRO A 85 -12.85 11.74 15.28
CA PRO A 85 -13.77 11.65 14.16
C PRO A 85 -13.03 11.34 12.85
N GLY A 86 -13.61 10.47 12.02
CA GLY A 86 -13.09 10.21 10.68
C GLY A 86 -13.19 11.45 9.77
N PRO A 87 -12.48 11.47 8.63
CA PRO A 87 -12.57 12.56 7.68
C PRO A 87 -13.99 12.66 7.13
N ALA A 88 -14.44 13.88 6.86
CA ALA A 88 -15.71 14.10 6.17
C ALA A 88 -15.69 13.39 4.81
N GLY A 89 -16.81 12.78 4.40
CA GLY A 89 -16.87 12.01 3.15
C GLY A 89 -16.41 12.79 1.93
N ARG A 90 -16.65 14.10 1.88
CA ARG A 90 -16.19 14.96 0.77
C ARG A 90 -14.68 15.21 0.76
N ALA A 91 -14.01 15.08 1.87
CA ALA A 91 -12.57 15.36 1.98
C ALA A 91 -11.69 14.33 1.23
N VAL A 92 -12.21 13.14 0.98
CA VAL A 92 -11.44 12.07 0.30
C VAL A 92 -11.60 12.08 -1.23
N TRP A 93 -12.61 12.79 -1.76
CA TRP A 93 -12.89 12.79 -3.21
C TRP A 93 -11.74 13.32 -4.08
N PRO A 94 -11.02 14.40 -3.73
CA PRO A 94 -9.88 14.85 -4.54
C PRO A 94 -8.81 13.76 -4.71
N SER A 95 -8.51 13.03 -3.65
CA SER A 95 -7.58 11.90 -3.68
C SER A 95 -8.07 10.79 -4.62
N LEU A 96 -9.35 10.44 -4.55
CA LEU A 96 -9.95 9.40 -5.40
C LEU A 96 -9.97 9.79 -6.89
N TRP A 97 -10.31 11.04 -7.20
CA TRP A 97 -10.30 11.53 -8.58
C TRP A 97 -8.89 11.53 -9.17
N LEU A 98 -7.89 11.98 -8.40
CA LEU A 98 -6.49 11.95 -8.82
C LEU A 98 -5.99 10.51 -9.03
N ALA A 99 -6.35 9.58 -8.14
CA ALA A 99 -6.01 8.17 -8.33
C ALA A 99 -6.67 7.58 -9.57
N GLY A 100 -7.98 7.81 -9.75
CA GLY A 100 -8.73 7.32 -10.91
C GLY A 100 -8.18 7.87 -12.23
N LEU A 101 -7.96 9.18 -12.31
CA LEU A 101 -7.36 9.81 -13.49
C LEU A 101 -5.93 9.31 -13.74
N GLY A 102 -5.13 9.21 -12.67
CA GLY A 102 -3.76 8.72 -12.77
C GLY A 102 -3.70 7.30 -13.36
N TRP A 103 -4.55 6.39 -12.89
CA TRP A 103 -4.61 5.03 -13.44
C TRP A 103 -5.24 4.98 -14.83
N ALA A 104 -6.21 5.84 -15.14
CA ALA A 104 -6.76 5.96 -16.48
C ALA A 104 -5.71 6.40 -17.53
N LEU A 105 -4.69 7.15 -17.12
CA LEU A 105 -3.54 7.49 -17.96
C LEU A 105 -2.46 6.40 -17.95
N ALA A 106 -2.12 5.87 -16.77
CA ALA A 106 -1.03 4.92 -16.61
C ALA A 106 -1.31 3.59 -17.31
N LEU A 107 -2.53 3.06 -17.23
CA LEU A 107 -2.89 1.76 -17.78
C LEU A 107 -2.71 1.68 -19.31
N PRO A 108 -3.24 2.60 -20.14
CA PRO A 108 -2.94 2.61 -21.57
C PRO A 108 -1.50 3.07 -21.85
N GLY A 109 -0.94 3.93 -20.99
CA GLY A 109 0.41 4.45 -21.14
C GLY A 109 1.48 3.37 -21.21
N VAL A 110 1.31 2.23 -20.50
CA VAL A 110 2.28 1.11 -20.56
C VAL A 110 2.46 0.53 -21.97
N HIS A 111 1.50 0.74 -22.85
CA HIS A 111 1.53 0.28 -24.23
C HIS A 111 1.85 1.38 -25.23
N VAL A 112 1.52 2.64 -24.91
CA VAL A 112 1.54 3.75 -25.86
C VAL A 112 2.75 4.67 -25.66
N ASP A 113 2.98 5.13 -24.41
CA ASP A 113 4.07 6.06 -24.10
C ASP A 113 4.42 5.99 -22.60
N ALA A 114 5.68 5.71 -22.28
CA ALA A 114 6.18 5.67 -20.91
C ALA A 114 5.98 7.00 -20.17
N ARG A 115 6.01 8.13 -20.86
CA ARG A 115 5.76 9.45 -20.26
C ARG A 115 4.32 9.59 -19.79
N LEU A 116 3.37 9.02 -20.54
CA LEU A 116 1.96 9.00 -20.15
C LEU A 116 1.77 8.14 -18.89
N THR A 117 2.45 6.99 -18.83
CA THR A 117 2.49 6.17 -17.59
C THR A 117 3.08 6.98 -16.43
N GLY A 118 4.20 7.65 -16.65
CA GLY A 118 4.87 8.49 -15.66
C GLY A 118 3.98 9.61 -15.15
N LEU A 119 3.29 10.34 -16.02
CA LEU A 119 2.32 11.37 -15.64
C LEU A 119 1.18 10.80 -14.81
N GLY A 120 0.64 9.65 -15.22
CA GLY A 120 -0.39 8.94 -14.46
C GLY A 120 0.08 8.62 -13.05
N LEU A 121 1.31 8.12 -12.89
CA LEU A 121 1.90 7.82 -11.58
C LEU A 121 2.14 9.08 -10.73
N MET A 122 2.47 10.22 -11.34
CA MET A 122 2.57 11.50 -10.60
C MET A 122 1.21 11.92 -10.02
N LEU A 123 0.13 11.73 -10.76
CA LEU A 123 -1.23 11.99 -10.25
C LEU A 123 -1.60 11.02 -9.11
N VAL A 124 -1.22 9.74 -9.23
CA VAL A 124 -1.41 8.76 -8.16
C VAL A 124 -0.56 9.13 -6.94
N ALA A 125 0.68 9.59 -7.13
CA ALA A 125 1.53 10.07 -6.03
C ALA A 125 0.89 11.28 -5.32
N LEU A 126 0.33 12.22 -6.07
CA LEU A 126 -0.39 13.36 -5.50
C LEU A 126 -1.63 12.91 -4.71
N SER A 127 -2.39 11.93 -5.24
CA SER A 127 -3.50 11.29 -4.51
C SER A 127 -3.04 10.70 -3.16
N TRP A 128 -1.90 10.03 -3.16
CA TRP A 128 -1.31 9.47 -1.94
C TRP A 128 -0.88 10.57 -0.97
N GLY A 129 -0.30 11.65 -1.49
CA GLY A 129 0.09 12.81 -0.70
C GLY A 129 -1.09 13.45 0.02
N LEU A 130 -2.22 13.62 -0.69
CA LEU A 130 -3.45 14.13 -0.08
C LEU A 130 -3.99 13.20 1.01
N SER A 131 -4.00 11.90 0.77
CA SER A 131 -4.43 10.91 1.75
C SER A 131 -3.48 10.84 2.95
N TRP A 132 -2.18 10.90 2.72
CA TRP A 132 -1.15 10.98 3.74
C TRP A 132 -1.31 12.22 4.63
N TRP A 133 -1.55 13.37 4.02
CA TRP A 133 -1.81 14.62 4.73
C TRP A 133 -3.05 14.54 5.61
N GLN A 134 -4.15 13.99 5.10
CA GLN A 134 -5.37 13.76 5.88
C GLN A 134 -5.12 12.80 7.05
N ALA A 135 -4.36 11.72 6.83
CA ALA A 135 -3.94 10.80 7.88
C ALA A 135 -3.12 11.52 8.97
N GLY A 136 -2.22 12.41 8.57
CA GLY A 136 -1.44 13.27 9.49
C GLY A 136 -2.31 14.19 10.34
N ARG A 137 -3.36 14.77 9.76
CA ARG A 137 -4.32 15.57 10.51
C ARG A 137 -5.05 14.76 11.59
N LEU A 138 -5.47 13.54 11.28
CA LEU A 138 -6.09 12.66 12.27
C LEU A 138 -5.12 12.32 13.40
N LEU A 139 -3.86 12.04 13.05
CA LEU A 139 -2.81 11.74 14.02
C LEU A 139 -2.48 12.94 14.92
N ALA A 140 -2.48 14.15 14.36
CA ALA A 140 -2.25 15.38 15.10
C ALA A 140 -3.41 15.71 16.06
N ALA A 141 -4.65 15.43 15.66
CA ALA A 141 -5.85 15.67 16.47
C ALA A 141 -6.04 14.66 17.62
N SER A 142 -5.24 13.58 17.65
CA SER A 142 -5.38 12.51 18.65
C SER A 142 -4.62 12.82 19.93
N GLU A 143 -5.26 12.57 21.07
CA GLU A 143 -4.65 12.63 22.41
C GLU A 143 -4.22 11.25 22.95
N VAL A 144 -4.41 10.17 22.16
CA VAL A 144 -4.03 8.82 22.56
C VAL A 144 -2.51 8.74 22.76
N PRO A 145 -2.02 8.26 23.93
CA PRO A 145 -0.57 8.22 24.22
C PRO A 145 0.21 7.33 23.26
N ASP A 146 -0.30 6.12 22.97
CA ASP A 146 0.36 5.17 22.06
C ASP A 146 -0.13 5.35 20.63
N ARG A 147 0.69 6.03 19.85
CA ARG A 147 0.49 6.30 18.42
C ARG A 147 1.56 5.65 17.54
N LEU A 148 2.35 4.71 18.10
CA LEU A 148 3.51 4.11 17.42
C LEU A 148 3.12 3.50 16.07
N HIS A 149 2.11 2.63 16.05
CA HIS A 149 1.66 1.95 14.83
C HIS A 149 1.23 2.93 13.73
N LEU A 150 0.46 3.95 14.09
CA LEU A 150 -0.02 4.91 13.11
C LEU A 150 1.07 5.87 12.61
N ARG A 151 2.03 6.23 13.47
CA ARG A 151 3.24 6.94 13.03
C ARG A 151 4.09 6.09 12.11
N GLY A 152 4.23 4.81 12.40
CA GLY A 152 4.92 3.85 11.54
C GLY A 152 4.26 3.72 10.16
N VAL A 153 2.93 3.57 10.13
CA VAL A 153 2.16 3.56 8.87
C VAL A 153 2.38 4.86 8.10
N GLN A 154 2.32 6.01 8.77
CA GLN A 154 2.50 7.30 8.12
C GLN A 154 3.91 7.49 7.57
N GLY A 155 4.94 7.03 8.28
CA GLY A 155 6.33 7.04 7.81
C GLY A 155 6.52 6.15 6.58
N ALA A 156 6.04 4.92 6.62
CA ALA A 156 6.09 3.99 5.50
C ALA A 156 5.30 4.52 4.28
N TRP A 157 4.14 5.13 4.53
CA TRP A 157 3.34 5.76 3.46
C TRP A 157 4.10 6.90 2.78
N LEU A 158 4.83 7.73 3.56
CA LEU A 158 5.68 8.78 2.99
C LEU A 158 6.79 8.22 2.10
N LEU A 159 7.46 7.15 2.53
CA LEU A 159 8.48 6.47 1.71
C LEU A 159 7.87 5.92 0.42
N GLY A 160 6.69 5.31 0.49
CA GLY A 160 5.94 4.85 -0.67
C GLY A 160 5.57 6.00 -1.62
N LEU A 161 5.10 7.12 -1.09
CA LEU A 161 4.79 8.35 -1.84
C LEU A 161 6.02 8.88 -2.58
N CYS A 162 7.16 9.01 -1.90
CA CYS A 162 8.41 9.47 -2.51
C CYS A 162 8.87 8.53 -3.62
N GLY A 163 8.83 7.21 -3.37
CA GLY A 163 9.18 6.22 -4.39
C GLY A 163 8.26 6.27 -5.61
N MET A 164 6.95 6.46 -5.41
CA MET A 164 5.99 6.62 -6.50
C MET A 164 6.28 7.86 -7.35
N ALA A 165 6.62 8.98 -6.71
CA ALA A 165 6.98 10.21 -7.42
C ALA A 165 8.29 10.04 -8.21
N VAL A 166 9.31 9.40 -7.62
CA VAL A 166 10.58 9.08 -8.31
C VAL A 166 10.33 8.16 -9.51
N MET A 167 9.46 7.18 -9.37
CA MET A 167 9.09 6.25 -10.44
C MET A 167 8.40 6.98 -11.60
N GLY A 168 7.42 7.84 -11.29
CA GLY A 168 6.74 8.65 -12.30
C GLY A 168 7.71 9.58 -13.04
N ALA A 169 8.56 10.29 -12.28
CA ALA A 169 9.59 11.17 -12.87
C ALA A 169 10.62 10.38 -13.73
N GLY A 170 11.03 9.20 -13.25
CA GLY A 170 11.94 8.33 -14.00
C GLY A 170 11.37 7.90 -15.36
N LEU A 171 10.10 7.47 -15.40
CA LEU A 171 9.43 7.12 -16.67
C LEU A 171 9.27 8.33 -17.60
N MET A 172 8.92 9.50 -17.05
CA MET A 172 8.83 10.74 -17.84
C MET A 172 10.16 11.14 -18.43
N ALA A 173 11.26 10.89 -17.75
CA ALA A 173 12.63 11.18 -18.19
C ALA A 173 13.25 10.07 -19.08
N GLY A 174 12.53 8.95 -19.31
CA GLY A 174 13.05 7.81 -20.07
C GLY A 174 13.99 6.89 -19.29
N HIS A 175 14.02 6.99 -17.96
CA HIS A 175 14.87 6.20 -17.08
C HIS A 175 14.08 5.02 -16.45
N GLU A 176 13.80 3.98 -17.25
CA GLU A 176 13.02 2.82 -16.76
C GLU A 176 13.72 2.06 -15.63
N GLU A 177 15.05 2.00 -15.63
CA GLU A 177 15.81 1.37 -14.54
C GLU A 177 15.58 2.09 -13.20
N LEU A 178 15.56 3.43 -13.20
CA LEU A 178 15.22 4.21 -12.01
C LEU A 178 13.81 3.90 -11.53
N ALA A 179 12.85 3.78 -12.46
CA ALA A 179 11.48 3.42 -12.13
C ALA A 179 11.39 2.00 -11.53
N ARG A 180 12.21 1.06 -11.99
CA ARG A 180 12.29 -0.30 -11.45
C ARG A 180 12.82 -0.32 -10.02
N TYR A 181 13.90 0.40 -9.74
CA TYR A 181 14.42 0.53 -8.37
C TYR A 181 13.43 1.24 -7.45
N ALA A 182 12.78 2.29 -7.96
CA ALA A 182 11.76 3.01 -7.20
C ALA A 182 10.54 2.10 -6.88
N LEU A 183 10.11 1.23 -7.81
CA LEU A 183 9.08 0.22 -7.53
C LEU A 183 9.49 -0.70 -6.38
N GLN A 184 10.72 -1.22 -6.39
CA GLN A 184 11.21 -2.05 -5.29
C GLN A 184 11.19 -1.28 -3.97
N ALA A 185 11.65 -0.04 -3.97
CA ALA A 185 11.61 0.81 -2.77
C ALA A 185 10.17 1.01 -2.25
N VAL A 186 9.20 1.26 -3.13
CA VAL A 186 7.78 1.38 -2.75
C VAL A 186 7.25 0.09 -2.13
N LEU A 187 7.58 -1.07 -2.73
CA LEU A 187 7.12 -2.36 -2.22
C LEU A 187 7.73 -2.66 -0.85
N TRP A 188 9.04 -2.54 -0.70
CA TRP A 188 9.77 -2.94 0.50
C TRP A 188 9.72 -1.92 1.64
N TRP A 189 9.73 -0.63 1.34
CA TRP A 189 9.79 0.44 2.35
C TRP A 189 8.47 1.19 2.52
N GLY A 190 7.58 1.09 1.54
CA GLY A 190 6.24 1.66 1.59
C GLY A 190 5.18 0.64 1.99
N LEU A 191 4.82 -0.27 1.07
CA LEU A 191 3.66 -1.15 1.24
C LEU A 191 3.87 -2.23 2.30
N LEU A 192 4.97 -2.97 2.23
CA LEU A 192 5.22 -4.09 3.13
C LEU A 192 5.25 -3.69 4.61
N PRO A 193 5.93 -2.60 5.03
CA PRO A 193 5.86 -2.12 6.41
C PRO A 193 4.45 -1.73 6.85
N VAL A 194 3.63 -1.13 5.98
CA VAL A 194 2.24 -0.82 6.33
C VAL A 194 1.45 -2.09 6.66
N PHE A 195 1.58 -3.13 5.83
CA PHE A 195 0.96 -4.43 6.09
C PHE A 195 1.43 -5.05 7.39
N LEU A 196 2.74 -5.07 7.61
CA LEU A 196 3.34 -5.63 8.81
C LEU A 196 2.84 -4.94 10.08
N ILE A 197 2.81 -3.61 10.08
CA ILE A 197 2.33 -2.80 11.20
C ILE A 197 0.84 -3.05 11.44
N ALA A 198 0.05 -3.13 10.37
CA ALA A 198 -1.38 -3.43 10.46
C ALA A 198 -1.63 -4.83 11.03
N LEU A 199 -0.95 -5.85 10.51
CA LEU A 199 -1.04 -7.22 10.99
C LEU A 199 -0.65 -7.34 12.47
N HIS A 200 0.50 -6.76 12.84
CA HIS A 200 0.97 -6.76 14.23
C HIS A 200 -0.06 -6.19 15.21
N ARG A 201 -0.83 -5.17 14.78
CA ARG A 201 -1.89 -4.59 15.62
C ARG A 201 -3.18 -5.38 15.58
N MET A 202 -3.51 -6.01 14.44
CA MET A 202 -4.82 -6.63 14.22
C MET A 202 -4.87 -8.11 14.62
N VAL A 203 -3.77 -8.85 14.43
CA VAL A 203 -3.74 -10.29 14.76
C VAL A 203 -4.25 -10.58 16.16
N PRO A 204 -3.85 -9.85 17.22
CA PRO A 204 -4.39 -10.08 18.56
C PRO A 204 -5.90 -9.84 18.69
N MET A 205 -6.48 -8.99 17.82
CA MET A 205 -7.94 -8.71 17.86
C MET A 205 -8.76 -9.83 17.20
N PHE A 206 -8.16 -10.60 16.30
CA PHE A 206 -8.79 -11.72 15.60
C PHE A 206 -8.46 -13.07 16.24
N ALA A 207 -7.48 -13.13 17.16
CA ALA A 207 -7.28 -14.31 17.97
C ALA A 207 -8.56 -14.56 18.79
N GLU A 208 -9.09 -15.78 18.70
CA GLU A 208 -10.42 -16.15 19.21
C GLU A 208 -10.71 -15.57 20.60
N PRO A 209 -11.93 -15.06 20.85
CA PRO A 209 -12.36 -14.62 22.18
C PRO A 209 -12.14 -15.70 23.27
N ALA A 210 -12.22 -16.99 22.90
CA ALA A 210 -11.95 -18.11 23.80
C ALA A 210 -10.47 -18.19 24.24
N VAL A 211 -9.54 -17.80 23.39
CA VAL A 211 -8.10 -17.67 23.75
C VAL A 211 -7.91 -16.48 24.69
N TRP A 212 -8.58 -15.37 24.42
CA TRP A 212 -8.60 -14.20 25.30
C TRP A 212 -9.14 -14.52 26.70
N LEU A 213 -10.24 -15.26 26.78
CA LEU A 213 -10.85 -15.68 28.05
C LEU A 213 -9.97 -16.70 28.80
N ARG A 214 -9.27 -17.60 28.11
CA ARG A 214 -8.40 -18.63 28.75
C ARG A 214 -7.08 -18.04 29.27
N VAL A 215 -6.55 -17.02 28.62
CA VAL A 215 -5.26 -16.39 29.00
C VAL A 215 -5.47 -15.27 30.03
N ALA A 216 -6.70 -15.12 30.56
CA ALA A 216 -7.03 -14.22 31.68
C ALA A 216 -6.47 -12.80 31.54
N GLY A 217 -6.67 -12.16 30.43
CA GLY A 217 -6.26 -10.78 30.21
C GLY A 217 -4.75 -10.54 30.14
N ARG A 218 -3.95 -11.57 29.96
CA ARG A 218 -2.49 -11.53 29.90
C ARG A 218 -1.92 -12.06 28.58
N LEU A 219 -2.55 -11.77 27.44
CA LEU A 219 -1.75 -11.75 26.24
C LEU A 219 -0.80 -10.56 26.39
N PRO A 220 0.52 -10.78 26.42
CA PRO A 220 1.45 -9.67 26.40
C PRO A 220 1.07 -8.79 25.21
N ALA A 221 1.11 -7.48 25.41
CA ALA A 221 1.04 -6.56 24.27
C ALA A 221 1.99 -7.11 23.20
N PRO A 222 1.53 -7.25 21.92
CA PRO A 222 2.32 -7.92 20.90
C PRO A 222 3.74 -7.38 20.98
N GLU A 223 4.70 -8.29 21.12
CA GLU A 223 6.07 -7.93 21.50
C GLU A 223 6.60 -6.91 20.50
N ARG A 224 6.86 -5.69 20.94
CA ARG A 224 7.41 -4.63 20.09
C ARG A 224 8.67 -5.08 19.37
N ALA A 225 9.40 -6.05 19.96
CA ALA A 225 10.55 -6.69 19.34
C ALA A 225 10.23 -7.33 17.99
N LEU A 226 9.08 -8.03 17.86
CA LEU A 226 8.65 -8.64 16.61
C LEU A 226 8.34 -7.59 15.54
N LEU A 227 7.72 -6.47 15.92
CA LEU A 227 7.47 -5.36 15.00
C LEU A 227 8.78 -4.79 14.49
N TRP A 228 9.73 -4.50 15.37
CA TRP A 228 11.03 -3.94 14.99
C TRP A 228 11.87 -4.91 14.16
N ALA A 229 11.85 -6.20 14.50
CA ALA A 229 12.52 -7.23 13.68
C ALA A 229 11.94 -7.32 12.27
N GLY A 230 10.61 -7.30 12.13
CA GLY A 230 9.96 -7.27 10.84
C GLY A 230 10.26 -6.01 10.03
N LEU A 231 10.25 -4.83 10.65
CA LEU A 231 10.62 -3.57 9.98
C LEU A 231 12.10 -3.54 9.57
N ALA A 232 12.99 -4.08 10.40
CA ALA A 232 14.40 -4.25 10.04
C ALA A 232 14.57 -5.21 8.86
N GLY A 233 13.78 -6.30 8.81
CA GLY A 233 13.72 -7.21 7.66
C GLY A 233 13.27 -6.52 6.37
N CYS A 234 12.26 -5.65 6.45
CA CYS A 234 11.82 -4.84 5.30
C CYS A 234 12.93 -3.86 4.85
N ALA A 235 13.59 -3.19 5.80
CA ALA A 235 14.68 -2.26 5.50
C ALA A 235 15.85 -2.98 4.82
N TRP A 236 16.25 -4.13 5.35
CA TRP A 236 17.32 -4.97 4.79
C TRP A 236 16.96 -5.52 3.42
N GLY A 237 15.78 -6.15 3.27
CA GLY A 237 15.32 -6.70 1.99
C GLY A 237 15.22 -5.64 0.91
N GLY A 238 14.71 -4.45 1.25
CA GLY A 238 14.64 -3.31 0.34
C GLY A 238 16.01 -2.77 -0.05
N ALA A 239 16.92 -2.60 0.92
CA ALA A 239 18.29 -2.17 0.64
C ALA A 239 18.99 -3.14 -0.30
N TRP A 240 18.81 -4.44 -0.09
CA TRP A 240 19.33 -5.46 -0.98
C TRP A 240 18.78 -5.38 -2.39
N GLN A 241 17.46 -5.22 -2.54
CA GLN A 241 16.81 -5.16 -3.86
C GLN A 241 17.12 -3.85 -4.63
N VAL A 242 17.33 -2.77 -3.90
CA VAL A 242 17.56 -1.44 -4.52
C VAL A 242 19.05 -1.17 -4.73
N LEU A 243 19.92 -1.58 -3.80
CA LEU A 243 21.33 -1.19 -3.79
C LEU A 243 22.29 -2.29 -4.22
N ALA A 244 21.88 -3.58 -4.15
CA ALA A 244 22.76 -4.67 -4.52
C ALA A 244 22.92 -4.74 -6.05
N PRO A 245 24.15 -4.69 -6.56
CA PRO A 245 24.38 -4.85 -8.00
C PRO A 245 23.93 -6.23 -8.48
N ALA A 246 23.40 -6.30 -9.71
CA ALA A 246 22.92 -7.53 -10.32
C ALA A 246 23.99 -8.66 -10.41
N ALA A 247 25.26 -8.32 -10.23
CA ALA A 247 26.42 -9.20 -10.35
C ALA A 247 26.96 -9.71 -9.01
N LEU A 248 26.13 -9.84 -7.98
CA LEU A 248 26.58 -10.42 -6.72
C LEU A 248 26.89 -11.91 -6.86
N PRO A 249 27.97 -12.42 -6.22
CA PRO A 249 28.32 -13.82 -6.27
C PRO A 249 27.27 -14.68 -5.56
N ALA A 250 27.14 -15.94 -5.99
CA ALA A 250 26.11 -16.88 -5.49
C ALA A 250 26.09 -17.04 -3.96
N TRP A 251 27.25 -16.94 -3.29
CA TRP A 251 27.32 -17.01 -1.83
C TRP A 251 26.56 -15.86 -1.13
N ALA A 252 26.54 -14.68 -1.74
CA ALA A 252 25.82 -13.53 -1.17
C ALA A 252 24.29 -13.75 -1.20
N TRP A 253 23.80 -14.40 -2.25
CA TRP A 253 22.40 -14.82 -2.34
C TRP A 253 22.06 -15.94 -1.34
N ALA A 254 22.98 -16.89 -1.14
CA ALA A 254 22.82 -17.95 -0.13
C ALA A 254 22.81 -17.39 1.29
N LEU A 255 23.71 -16.43 1.60
CA LEU A 255 23.74 -15.74 2.88
C LEU A 255 22.44 -15.00 3.15
N ARG A 256 21.93 -14.29 2.15
CA ARG A 256 20.64 -13.61 2.23
C ARG A 256 19.51 -14.59 2.56
N ALA A 257 19.39 -15.67 1.78
CA ALA A 257 18.34 -16.66 2.01
C ALA A 257 18.43 -17.29 3.41
N GLY A 258 19.66 -17.53 3.91
CA GLY A 258 19.90 -18.00 5.27
C GLY A 258 19.44 -17.00 6.34
N LEU A 259 19.76 -15.72 6.19
CA LEU A 259 19.34 -14.66 7.12
C LEU A 259 17.81 -14.46 7.11
N GLU A 260 17.19 -14.46 5.93
CA GLU A 260 15.74 -14.36 5.79
C GLU A 260 15.03 -15.60 6.41
N GLY A 261 15.57 -16.79 6.21
CA GLY A 261 15.09 -18.02 6.82
C GLY A 261 15.21 -18.01 8.34
N CYS A 262 16.34 -17.57 8.89
CA CYS A 262 16.52 -17.41 10.33
C CYS A 262 15.55 -16.39 10.93
N ALA A 263 15.36 -15.24 10.26
CA ALA A 263 14.41 -14.22 10.71
C ALA A 263 12.97 -14.76 10.71
N ALA A 264 12.56 -15.51 9.68
CA ALA A 264 11.26 -16.15 9.61
C ALA A 264 11.05 -17.16 10.74
N LEU A 265 12.05 -18.01 11.04
CA LEU A 265 12.01 -18.98 12.14
C LEU A 265 11.90 -18.30 13.52
N LEU A 266 12.55 -17.16 13.71
CA LEU A 266 12.43 -16.38 14.95
C LEU A 266 11.05 -15.75 15.11
N LEU A 267 10.38 -15.42 14.01
CA LEU A 267 9.02 -14.86 14.03
C LEU A 267 7.94 -15.92 14.26
N LEU A 268 8.25 -17.21 14.06
CA LEU A 268 7.32 -18.32 14.27
C LEU A 268 7.35 -18.89 15.70
N ARG A 269 8.28 -18.45 16.57
CA ARG A 269 8.35 -18.82 17.99
C ARG A 269 7.59 -17.85 18.88
#